data_2cba476d0aa99a3d11270f53e1f341bb
#
_entry.id   2cba476d0aa99a3d11270f53e1f341bb
#
_cell.length_a   1.000
_cell.length_b   1.000
_cell.length_c   1.000
_cell.angle_alpha   90.00
_cell.angle_beta   90.00
_cell.angle_gamma   90.00
#
_symmetry.space_group_name_H-M   'P 1'
#
loop_
_entity.id
_entity.type
_entity.pdbx_description
1 polymer ?
#
loop_
_entity_poly.entity_id
_entity_poly.type
_entity_poly.pdbx_seq_one_letter_code
_entity_poly.pdbx_strand_id
1 'polypeptide(L)'
;FRALAVRILRRHGEATLPELLPFVSDADGEVSKEALLAAGASPSPTATAAILKTWSKYDGSDRYLLETLGIASRNRQAEVFQKVVEQATGDVTPRLIDIARILRPEDASKYLAGKLASAGVNEKSAEAILTALSSVASGDAGKEIVKVLGGTTPIGTRRLALASLQRNLS
;
A
#
# COMPACT_ATOMS: atom_id res chain seq x y z
N PHE A 1 3.78 4.62 28.83
CA PHE A 1 3.14 3.51 29.56
C PHE A 1 2.00 2.85 28.76
N ARG A 2 1.07 3.63 28.09
CA ARG A 2 -0.07 3.07 27.35
C ARG A 2 0.36 2.13 26.20
N ALA A 3 1.34 2.50 25.40
CA ALA A 3 1.86 1.66 24.32
C ALA A 3 2.42 0.32 24.84
N LEU A 4 3.11 0.34 25.97
CA LEU A 4 3.60 -0.88 26.61
C LEU A 4 2.45 -1.78 27.08
N ALA A 5 1.39 -1.20 27.67
CA ALA A 5 0.21 -1.95 28.07
C ALA A 5 -0.46 -2.63 26.88
N VAL A 6 -0.67 -1.90 25.76
CA VAL A 6 -1.22 -2.44 24.51
C VAL A 6 -0.33 -3.56 23.96
N ARG A 7 1.01 -3.40 23.98
CA ARG A 7 1.98 -4.41 23.57
C ARG A 7 1.90 -5.68 24.42
N ILE A 8 1.69 -5.55 25.73
CA ILE A 8 1.52 -6.71 26.62
C ILE A 8 0.20 -7.42 26.31
N LEU A 9 -0.90 -6.67 26.22
CA LEU A 9 -2.23 -7.23 25.95
C LEU A 9 -2.27 -7.95 24.59
N ARG A 10 -1.61 -7.41 23.56
CA ARG A 10 -1.51 -8.06 22.24
C ARG A 10 -0.98 -9.50 22.30
N ARG A 11 -0.13 -9.83 23.28
CA ARG A 11 0.40 -11.20 23.46
C ARG A 11 -0.66 -12.22 23.88
N HIS A 12 -1.80 -11.76 24.36
CA HIS A 12 -2.93 -12.63 24.71
C HIS A 12 -3.84 -12.94 23.50
N GLY A 13 -3.47 -12.45 22.30
CA GLY A 13 -4.13 -12.80 21.06
C GLY A 13 -5.56 -12.25 20.94
N GLU A 14 -6.44 -13.04 20.33
CA GLU A 14 -7.81 -12.62 20.00
C GLU A 14 -8.67 -12.28 21.21
N ALA A 15 -8.39 -12.87 22.38
CA ALA A 15 -9.17 -12.64 23.59
C ALA A 15 -9.19 -11.17 24.03
N THR A 16 -8.11 -10.42 23.74
CA THR A 16 -7.97 -9.00 24.12
C THR A 16 -8.19 -8.04 22.94
N LEU A 17 -8.48 -8.57 21.75
CA LEU A 17 -8.66 -7.74 20.56
C LEU A 17 -9.78 -6.70 20.70
N PRO A 18 -10.97 -7.01 21.25
CA PRO A 18 -12.03 -6.02 21.41
C PRO A 18 -11.61 -4.80 22.23
N GLU A 19 -10.79 -5.01 23.27
CA GLU A 19 -10.27 -3.94 24.10
C GLU A 19 -9.18 -3.12 23.37
N LEU A 20 -8.46 -3.74 22.43
CA LEU A 20 -7.36 -3.10 21.70
C LEU A 20 -7.82 -2.30 20.48
N LEU A 21 -8.89 -2.69 19.81
CA LEU A 21 -9.39 -2.02 18.59
C LEU A 21 -9.68 -0.53 18.77
N PRO A 22 -10.22 -0.03 19.89
CA PRO A 22 -10.41 1.41 20.09
C PRO A 22 -9.12 2.22 20.01
N PHE A 23 -7.98 1.65 20.38
CA PHE A 23 -6.67 2.30 20.38
C PHE A 23 -6.03 2.41 18.98
N VAL A 24 -6.60 1.76 17.96
CA VAL A 24 -6.13 1.91 16.57
C VAL A 24 -6.20 3.36 16.08
N SER A 25 -7.06 4.19 16.66
CA SER A 25 -7.17 5.62 16.39
C SER A 25 -6.70 6.49 17.55
N ASP A 26 -5.84 5.98 18.43
CA ASP A 26 -5.29 6.77 19.55
C ASP A 26 -4.46 7.96 19.03
N ALA A 27 -4.52 9.08 19.73
CA ALA A 27 -3.75 10.27 19.39
C ALA A 27 -2.22 10.07 19.56
N ASP A 28 -1.82 9.13 20.42
CA ASP A 28 -0.43 8.69 20.55
C ASP A 28 -0.12 7.66 19.46
N GLY A 29 0.76 8.03 18.52
CA GLY A 29 1.14 7.18 17.38
C GLY A 29 1.71 5.82 17.80
N GLU A 30 2.43 5.73 18.91
CA GLU A 30 2.98 4.45 19.40
C GLU A 30 1.87 3.53 19.94
N VAL A 31 0.87 4.08 20.60
CA VAL A 31 -0.31 3.32 21.04
C VAL A 31 -1.09 2.82 19.84
N SER A 32 -1.34 3.69 18.86
CA SER A 32 -2.05 3.35 17.61
C SER A 32 -1.34 2.25 16.83
N LYS A 33 -0.02 2.31 16.67
CA LYS A 33 0.79 1.29 15.98
C LYS A 33 0.72 -0.07 16.67
N GLU A 34 0.84 -0.13 17.99
CA GLU A 34 0.72 -1.40 18.72
C GLU A 34 -0.67 -2.02 18.59
N ALA A 35 -1.72 -1.20 18.60
CA ALA A 35 -3.09 -1.66 18.38
C ALA A 35 -3.32 -2.15 16.95
N LEU A 36 -2.74 -1.48 15.94
CA LEU A 36 -2.75 -1.94 14.55
C LEU A 36 -2.07 -3.29 14.37
N LEU A 37 -0.94 -3.51 15.04
CA LEU A 37 -0.26 -4.80 15.01
C LEU A 37 -1.11 -5.91 15.65
N ALA A 38 -1.88 -5.60 16.69
CA ALA A 38 -2.85 -6.54 17.26
C ALA A 38 -3.98 -6.86 16.27
N ALA A 39 -4.54 -5.84 15.61
CA ALA A 39 -5.53 -6.03 14.55
C ALA A 39 -5.00 -6.87 13.39
N GLY A 40 -3.74 -6.67 13.00
CA GLY A 40 -3.09 -7.43 11.92
C GLY A 40 -2.92 -8.92 12.22
N ALA A 41 -2.80 -9.29 13.48
CA ALA A 41 -2.69 -10.68 13.92
C ALA A 41 -4.03 -11.44 13.91
N SER A 42 -5.17 -10.73 13.86
CA SER A 42 -6.51 -11.32 13.90
C SER A 42 -7.12 -11.44 12.50
N PRO A 43 -7.76 -12.58 12.14
CA PRO A 43 -8.53 -12.72 10.92
C PRO A 43 -9.91 -12.04 10.98
N SER A 44 -10.29 -11.45 12.11
CA SER A 44 -11.59 -10.85 12.34
C SER A 44 -11.94 -9.75 11.31
N PRO A 45 -13.18 -9.72 10.77
CA PRO A 45 -13.64 -8.63 9.91
C PRO A 45 -13.58 -7.25 10.59
N THR A 46 -13.80 -7.18 11.90
CA THR A 46 -13.67 -5.94 12.68
C THR A 46 -12.22 -5.43 12.71
N ALA A 47 -11.25 -6.33 12.81
CA ALA A 47 -9.83 -6.00 12.69
C ALA A 47 -9.49 -5.48 11.30
N THR A 48 -10.00 -6.13 10.24
CA THR A 48 -9.85 -5.65 8.86
C THR A 48 -10.43 -4.25 8.69
N ALA A 49 -11.63 -4.01 9.20
CA ALA A 49 -12.28 -2.69 9.14
C ALA A 49 -11.44 -1.60 9.85
N ALA A 50 -10.83 -1.92 10.99
CA ALA A 50 -9.95 -0.99 11.72
C ALA A 50 -8.69 -0.65 10.91
N ILE A 51 -8.08 -1.65 10.26
CA ILE A 51 -6.92 -1.46 9.38
C ILE A 51 -7.30 -0.58 8.18
N LEU A 52 -8.41 -0.86 7.50
CA LEU A 52 -8.91 -0.07 6.37
C LEU A 52 -9.21 1.37 6.75
N LYS A 53 -9.82 1.60 7.92
CA LYS A 53 -10.08 2.93 8.45
C LYS A 53 -8.78 3.71 8.68
N THR A 54 -7.69 3.05 9.09
CA THR A 54 -6.39 3.71 9.26
C THR A 54 -5.75 3.98 7.90
N TRP A 55 -5.84 3.05 6.95
CA TRP A 55 -5.41 3.28 5.57
C TRP A 55 -6.11 4.49 4.94
N SER A 56 -7.40 4.69 5.18
CA SER A 56 -8.14 5.84 4.64
C SER A 56 -7.67 7.18 5.20
N LYS A 57 -7.07 7.20 6.38
CA LYS A 57 -6.52 8.39 7.03
C LYS A 57 -5.03 8.63 6.77
N TYR A 58 -4.33 7.64 6.25
CA TYR A 58 -2.91 7.74 5.95
C TYR A 58 -2.67 8.79 4.86
N ASP A 59 -1.88 9.80 5.14
CA ASP A 59 -1.63 10.95 4.26
C ASP A 59 -0.30 10.87 3.47
N GLY A 60 0.50 9.84 3.74
CA GLY A 60 1.80 9.66 3.10
C GLY A 60 2.99 10.21 3.90
N SER A 61 2.78 10.87 5.03
CA SER A 61 3.84 11.54 5.78
C SER A 61 4.57 10.65 6.80
N ASP A 62 3.86 9.73 7.46
CA ASP A 62 4.44 8.85 8.50
C ASP A 62 4.88 7.51 7.92
N ARG A 63 6.19 7.39 7.66
CA ARG A 63 6.81 6.16 7.18
C ARG A 63 6.64 4.98 8.15
N TYR A 64 6.71 5.22 9.45
CA TYR A 64 6.57 4.15 10.44
C TYR A 64 5.13 3.63 10.50
N LEU A 65 4.15 4.52 10.33
CA LEU A 65 2.75 4.11 10.18
C LEU A 65 2.56 3.31 8.90
N LEU A 66 3.16 3.70 7.78
CA LEU A 66 3.12 2.95 6.53
C LEU A 66 3.64 1.52 6.71
N GLU A 67 4.81 1.36 7.32
CA GLU A 67 5.41 0.05 7.59
C GLU A 67 4.51 -0.79 8.52
N THR A 68 3.97 -0.17 9.57
CA THR A 68 3.04 -0.84 10.50
C THR A 68 1.76 -1.31 9.79
N LEU A 69 1.18 -0.48 8.94
CA LEU A 69 0.01 -0.82 8.12
C LEU A 69 0.32 -1.96 7.14
N GLY A 70 1.52 -1.95 6.55
CA GLY A 70 2.00 -3.06 5.71
C GLY A 70 2.06 -4.38 6.48
N ILE A 71 2.62 -4.37 7.69
CA ILE A 71 2.69 -5.54 8.57
C ILE A 71 1.28 -6.00 8.98
N ALA A 72 0.42 -5.07 9.41
CA ALA A 72 -0.95 -5.37 9.82
C ALA A 72 -1.81 -5.94 8.68
N SER A 73 -1.46 -5.62 7.43
CA SER A 73 -2.17 -6.11 6.24
C SER A 73 -1.60 -7.40 5.66
N ARG A 74 -0.56 -8.02 6.25
CA ARG A 74 0.26 -9.09 5.65
C ARG A 74 -0.54 -10.27 5.08
N ASN A 75 -1.63 -10.68 5.71
CA ASN A 75 -2.43 -11.84 5.28
C ASN A 75 -3.69 -11.44 4.49
N ARG A 76 -3.82 -10.17 4.11
CA ARG A 76 -4.99 -9.59 3.42
C ARG A 76 -4.61 -8.48 2.44
N GLN A 77 -3.40 -8.52 1.90
CA GLN A 77 -2.86 -7.45 1.05
C GLN A 77 -3.77 -7.13 -0.14
N ALA A 78 -4.25 -8.17 -0.84
CA ALA A 78 -5.11 -7.99 -2.01
C ALA A 78 -6.45 -7.34 -1.62
N GLU A 79 -7.11 -7.82 -0.56
CA GLU A 79 -8.36 -7.25 -0.06
C GLU A 79 -8.19 -5.80 0.35
N VAL A 80 -7.15 -5.50 1.15
CA VAL A 80 -6.86 -4.14 1.62
C VAL A 80 -6.55 -3.21 0.45
N PHE A 81 -5.72 -3.66 -0.49
CA PHE A 81 -5.36 -2.88 -1.67
C PHE A 81 -6.59 -2.54 -2.51
N GLN A 82 -7.42 -3.53 -2.82
CA GLN A 82 -8.65 -3.32 -3.59
C GLN A 82 -9.57 -2.31 -2.92
N LYS A 83 -9.81 -2.45 -1.61
CA LYS A 83 -10.66 -1.52 -0.85
C LYS A 83 -10.12 -0.10 -0.81
N VAL A 84 -8.80 0.06 -0.66
CA VAL A 84 -8.16 1.38 -0.67
C VAL A 84 -8.26 2.02 -2.05
N VAL A 85 -8.08 1.24 -3.12
CA VAL A 85 -8.20 1.70 -4.51
C VAL A 85 -9.64 2.10 -4.85
N GLU A 86 -10.64 1.32 -4.42
CA GLU A 86 -12.06 1.64 -4.60
C GLU A 86 -12.46 2.96 -3.92
N GLN A 87 -11.84 3.28 -2.78
CA GLN A 87 -12.07 4.54 -2.05
C GLN A 87 -11.29 5.74 -2.62
N ALA A 88 -10.28 5.47 -3.42
CA ALA A 88 -9.45 6.51 -4.03
C ALA A 88 -10.15 7.07 -5.27
N THR A 89 -10.78 8.22 -5.12
CA THR A 89 -11.33 8.98 -6.26
C THR A 89 -10.24 9.85 -6.87
N GLY A 90 -9.93 9.67 -8.16
CA GLY A 90 -9.06 10.57 -8.91
C GLY A 90 -7.67 10.02 -9.25
N ASP A 91 -6.72 10.93 -9.41
CA ASP A 91 -5.37 10.64 -9.88
C ASP A 91 -4.55 9.77 -8.93
N VAL A 92 -3.54 9.10 -9.50
CA VAL A 92 -2.54 8.35 -8.72
C VAL A 92 -1.79 9.33 -7.83
N THR A 93 -2.12 9.32 -6.56
CA THR A 93 -1.41 10.10 -5.56
C THR A 93 -0.13 9.37 -5.12
N PRO A 94 0.91 10.07 -4.64
CA PRO A 94 2.08 9.44 -4.03
C PRO A 94 1.69 8.40 -2.97
N ARG A 95 0.62 8.65 -2.23
CA ARG A 95 0.03 7.74 -1.27
C ARG A 95 -0.34 6.37 -1.87
N LEU A 96 -1.05 6.33 -3.02
CA LEU A 96 -1.43 5.06 -3.67
C LEU A 96 -0.21 4.28 -4.15
N ILE A 97 0.83 4.97 -4.59
CA ILE A 97 2.10 4.37 -4.98
C ILE A 97 2.77 3.71 -3.78
N ASP A 98 2.84 4.40 -2.64
CA ASP A 98 3.39 3.85 -1.40
C ASP A 98 2.61 2.64 -0.90
N ILE A 99 1.28 2.70 -0.98
CA ILE A 99 0.39 1.59 -0.62
C ILE A 99 0.64 0.37 -1.53
N ALA A 100 0.70 0.58 -2.85
CA ALA A 100 0.99 -0.50 -3.80
C ALA A 100 2.36 -1.13 -3.54
N ARG A 101 3.36 -0.30 -3.23
CA ARG A 101 4.73 -0.75 -2.94
C ARG A 101 4.84 -1.55 -1.65
N ILE A 102 4.12 -1.16 -0.59
CA ILE A 102 4.20 -1.84 0.71
C ILE A 102 3.35 -3.10 0.77
N LEU A 103 2.16 -3.09 0.18
CA LEU A 103 1.26 -4.24 0.16
C LEU A 103 1.66 -5.29 -0.89
N ARG A 104 2.23 -4.87 -2.02
CA ARG A 104 2.66 -5.73 -3.13
C ARG A 104 1.63 -6.79 -3.56
N PRO A 105 0.33 -6.45 -3.71
CA PRO A 105 -0.65 -7.42 -4.13
C PRO A 105 -0.43 -7.78 -5.60
N GLU A 106 -0.84 -8.99 -6.02
CA GLU A 106 -0.69 -9.46 -7.41
C GLU A 106 -1.31 -8.50 -8.44
N ASP A 107 -2.44 -7.89 -8.10
CA ASP A 107 -3.14 -6.96 -8.98
C ASP A 107 -2.56 -5.54 -9.00
N ALA A 108 -1.60 -5.20 -8.11
CA ALA A 108 -1.01 -3.87 -8.08
C ALA A 108 -0.32 -3.51 -9.40
N SER A 109 0.33 -4.47 -10.05
CA SER A 109 1.01 -4.25 -11.32
C SER A 109 0.05 -3.83 -12.41
N LYS A 110 -1.10 -4.51 -12.54
CA LYS A 110 -2.15 -4.19 -13.52
C LYS A 110 -2.76 -2.83 -13.25
N TYR A 111 -3.06 -2.54 -11.97
CA TYR A 111 -3.61 -1.26 -11.56
C TYR A 111 -2.66 -0.10 -11.89
N LEU A 112 -1.40 -0.21 -11.51
CA LEU A 112 -0.39 0.83 -11.75
C LEU A 112 -0.13 1.02 -13.25
N ALA A 113 -0.06 -0.06 -14.04
CA ALA A 113 0.09 0.01 -15.49
C ALA A 113 -1.11 0.67 -16.16
N GLY A 114 -2.34 0.35 -15.71
CA GLY A 114 -3.56 1.01 -16.20
C GLY A 114 -3.55 2.52 -15.93
N LYS A 115 -3.07 2.93 -14.76
CA LYS A 115 -2.91 4.35 -14.43
C LYS A 115 -1.83 5.03 -15.27
N LEU A 116 -0.72 4.35 -15.54
CA LEU A 116 0.35 4.86 -16.40
C LEU A 116 -0.13 5.07 -17.84
N ALA A 117 -1.04 4.22 -18.32
CA ALA A 117 -1.64 4.33 -19.65
C ALA A 117 -2.77 5.38 -19.73
N SER A 118 -3.27 5.89 -18.60
CA SER A 118 -4.36 6.87 -18.60
C SER A 118 -3.89 8.25 -19.09
N ALA A 119 -4.78 8.97 -19.77
CA ALA A 119 -4.51 10.34 -20.20
C ALA A 119 -4.30 11.27 -19.00
N GLY A 120 -3.29 12.15 -19.07
CA GLY A 120 -3.05 13.17 -18.04
C GLY A 120 -2.02 12.83 -16.97
N VAL A 121 -1.39 11.65 -17.02
CA VAL A 121 -0.28 11.35 -16.10
C VAL A 121 0.91 12.26 -16.41
N ASN A 122 1.29 13.10 -15.46
CA ASN A 122 2.49 13.93 -15.59
C ASN A 122 3.77 13.08 -15.40
N GLU A 123 4.90 13.60 -15.85
CA GLU A 123 6.20 12.90 -15.86
C GLU A 123 6.62 12.41 -14.47
N LYS A 124 6.43 13.23 -13.43
CA LYS A 124 6.76 12.90 -12.04
C LYS A 124 5.91 11.72 -11.51
N SER A 125 4.61 11.72 -11.82
CA SER A 125 3.72 10.61 -11.46
C SER A 125 4.07 9.34 -12.23
N ALA A 126 4.42 9.47 -13.52
CA ALA A 126 4.86 8.34 -14.34
C ALA A 126 6.13 7.70 -13.80
N GLU A 127 7.13 8.50 -13.42
CA GLU A 127 8.37 8.00 -12.81
C GLU A 127 8.11 7.26 -11.49
N ALA A 128 7.26 7.82 -10.63
CA ALA A 128 6.90 7.21 -9.35
C ALA A 128 6.13 5.88 -9.55
N ILE A 129 5.21 5.82 -10.52
CA ILE A 129 4.49 4.58 -10.86
C ILE A 129 5.47 3.52 -11.38
N LEU A 130 6.39 3.88 -12.28
CA LEU A 130 7.38 2.95 -12.81
C LEU A 130 8.32 2.43 -11.72
N THR A 131 8.71 3.30 -10.78
CA THR A 131 9.50 2.89 -9.61
C THR A 131 8.70 1.91 -8.73
N ALA A 132 7.41 2.15 -8.52
CA ALA A 132 6.56 1.23 -7.79
C ALA A 132 6.40 -0.12 -8.52
N LEU A 133 6.15 -0.10 -9.84
CA LEU A 133 6.10 -1.32 -10.68
C LEU A 133 7.38 -2.14 -10.56
N SER A 134 8.55 -1.49 -10.58
CA SER A 134 9.84 -2.16 -10.42
C SER A 134 10.02 -2.79 -9.05
N SER A 135 9.37 -2.26 -8.01
CA SER A 135 9.44 -2.79 -6.64
C SER A 135 8.42 -3.89 -6.35
N VAL A 136 7.37 -4.01 -7.18
CA VAL A 136 6.42 -5.11 -7.12
C VAL A 136 7.07 -6.32 -7.79
N ALA A 137 7.65 -7.22 -7.00
CA ALA A 137 8.41 -8.37 -7.47
C ALA A 137 7.48 -9.46 -8.06
N SER A 138 6.70 -9.13 -9.09
CA SER A 138 5.94 -10.12 -9.87
C SER A 138 6.49 -10.14 -11.30
N GLY A 139 6.65 -11.34 -11.89
CA GLY A 139 7.02 -11.47 -13.29
C GLY A 139 6.07 -10.75 -14.26
N ASP A 140 4.90 -10.33 -13.77
CA ASP A 140 3.92 -9.58 -14.54
C ASP A 140 4.22 -8.07 -14.56
N ALA A 141 4.96 -7.52 -13.61
CA ALA A 141 5.34 -6.09 -13.63
C ALA A 141 6.16 -5.75 -14.87
N GLY A 142 7.14 -6.59 -15.23
CA GLY A 142 7.91 -6.43 -16.46
C GLY A 142 7.04 -6.50 -17.72
N LYS A 143 6.12 -7.45 -17.79
CA LYS A 143 5.16 -7.56 -18.91
C LYS A 143 4.28 -6.32 -19.04
N GLU A 144 3.80 -5.79 -17.93
CA GLU A 144 2.99 -4.56 -17.91
C GLU A 144 3.79 -3.33 -18.37
N ILE A 145 5.06 -3.20 -17.95
CA ILE A 145 5.94 -2.13 -18.45
C ILE A 145 6.16 -2.27 -19.97
N VAL A 146 6.36 -3.48 -20.48
CA VAL A 146 6.49 -3.74 -21.93
C VAL A 146 5.24 -3.35 -22.70
N LYS A 147 4.04 -3.63 -22.18
CA LYS A 147 2.78 -3.17 -22.77
C LYS A 147 2.69 -1.65 -22.90
N VAL A 148 3.15 -0.94 -21.86
CA VAL A 148 3.23 0.53 -21.88
C VAL A 148 4.15 1.03 -22.99
N LEU A 149 5.27 0.36 -23.26
CA LEU A 149 6.17 0.71 -24.36
C LEU A 149 5.52 0.53 -25.74
N GLY A 150 4.69 -0.49 -25.92
CA GLY A 150 3.98 -0.79 -27.17
C GLY A 150 2.70 0.01 -27.39
N GLY A 151 2.24 0.74 -26.36
CA GLY A 151 0.97 1.47 -26.39
C GLY A 151 1.07 2.90 -26.95
N THR A 152 -0.04 3.64 -26.84
CA THR A 152 -0.18 5.05 -27.26
C THR A 152 0.29 6.07 -26.21
N THR A 153 0.98 5.62 -25.17
CA THR A 153 1.49 6.44 -24.07
C THR A 153 2.45 7.54 -24.56
N PRO A 154 2.49 8.71 -23.90
CA PRO A 154 3.39 9.81 -24.26
C PRO A 154 4.86 9.35 -24.36
N ILE A 155 5.61 9.97 -25.28
CA ILE A 155 7.01 9.57 -25.56
C ILE A 155 7.90 9.69 -24.32
N GLY A 156 7.67 10.68 -23.45
CA GLY A 156 8.37 10.84 -22.17
C GLY A 156 8.16 9.63 -21.26
N THR A 157 6.91 9.19 -21.09
CA THR A 157 6.56 8.00 -20.29
C THR A 157 7.21 6.74 -20.85
N ARG A 158 7.24 6.56 -22.19
CA ARG A 158 7.92 5.42 -22.82
C ARG A 158 9.43 5.43 -22.59
N ARG A 159 10.08 6.59 -22.63
CA ARG A 159 11.52 6.71 -22.28
C ARG A 159 11.80 6.32 -20.84
N LEU A 160 10.97 6.76 -19.91
CA LEU A 160 11.07 6.38 -18.49
C LEU A 160 10.84 4.87 -18.28
N ALA A 161 9.86 4.29 -18.98
CA ALA A 161 9.58 2.85 -18.95
C ALA A 161 10.79 2.03 -19.45
N LEU A 162 11.41 2.45 -20.55
CA LEU A 162 12.62 1.83 -21.08
C LEU A 162 13.78 1.89 -20.08
N ALA A 163 14.04 3.07 -19.51
CA ALA A 163 15.07 3.25 -18.50
C ALA A 163 14.82 2.41 -17.23
N SER A 164 13.55 2.22 -16.85
CA SER A 164 13.17 1.35 -15.74
C SER A 164 13.47 -0.12 -16.03
N LEU A 165 13.16 -0.60 -17.23
CA LEU A 165 13.50 -1.99 -17.64
C LEU A 165 15.01 -2.20 -17.67
N GLN A 166 15.79 -1.26 -18.20
CA GLN A 166 17.25 -1.37 -18.25
C GLN A 166 17.86 -1.51 -16.85
N ARG A 167 17.38 -0.75 -15.87
CA ARG A 167 17.83 -0.83 -14.47
C ARG A 167 17.51 -2.16 -13.78
N ASN A 168 16.48 -2.85 -14.21
CA ASN A 168 16.05 -4.14 -13.63
C ASN A 168 16.67 -5.36 -14.32
N LEU A 169 17.37 -5.15 -15.46
CA LEU A 169 18.05 -6.20 -16.19
C LEU A 169 19.59 -6.22 -15.93
N SER A 170 20.11 -5.21 -15.25
CA SER A 170 21.49 -5.09 -14.81
C SER A 170 21.67 -5.55 -13.36
#